data_f26937a5659809106f74a3e71f460ef8
#
_entry.id   f26937a5659809106f74a3e71f460ef8
#
_cell.length_a   1.000
_cell.length_b   1.000
_cell.length_c   1.000
_cell.angle_alpha   90.00
_cell.angle_beta   90.00
_cell.angle_gamma   90.00
#
_symmetry.space_group_name_H-M   'P 1'
#
loop_
_entity.id
_entity.type
_entity.pdbx_description
1 polymer ?
#
loop_
_entity_poly.entity_id
_entity_poly.type
_entity_poly.pdbx_seq_one_letter_code
_entity_poly.pdbx_strand_id
1 'polypeptide(L)'
;MGQNPNTAPEIKFNYLSHPDDLPEFRKTLLLSREILAEEAMRPFYHYEIQPGSNAAMDADPDAFIQNQAEPAYHPCGTFRMGAENNPLAVVSRDCRVISTTNLFCANSSFF
;
A
#
# COMPACT_ATOMS: atom_id res chain seq x y z
N MET A 1 -11.63 22.32 0.94
CA MET A 1 -10.44 22.40 0.07
C MET A 1 -9.89 23.82 0.14
N GLY A 2 -8.62 23.97 0.50
CA GLY A 2 -7.96 25.28 0.50
C GLY A 2 -7.78 25.79 -0.92
N GLN A 3 -8.03 27.09 -1.14
CA GLN A 3 -7.88 27.73 -2.45
C GLN A 3 -6.41 28.11 -2.76
N ASN A 4 -5.51 27.96 -1.80
CA ASN A 4 -4.11 28.32 -1.96
C ASN A 4 -3.30 27.13 -2.48
N PRO A 5 -2.76 27.19 -3.72
CA PRO A 5 -1.99 26.07 -4.31
C PRO A 5 -0.67 25.79 -3.58
N ASN A 6 -0.18 26.72 -2.75
CA ASN A 6 1.05 26.53 -1.97
C ASN A 6 0.81 25.85 -0.60
N THR A 7 -0.44 25.58 -0.25
CA THR A 7 -0.74 24.82 0.98
C THR A 7 -0.58 23.33 0.70
N ALA A 8 0.24 22.65 1.51
CA ALA A 8 0.40 21.21 1.39
C ALA A 8 -0.95 20.49 1.54
N PRO A 9 -1.22 19.45 0.72
CA PRO A 9 -2.44 18.67 0.83
C PRO A 9 -2.49 17.92 2.17
N GLU A 10 -3.68 17.81 2.74
CA GLU A 10 -3.91 16.90 3.85
C GLU A 10 -4.10 15.48 3.30
N ILE A 11 -3.18 14.58 3.62
CA ILE A 11 -3.19 13.18 3.14
C ILE A 11 -3.55 12.29 4.32
N LYS A 12 -4.66 11.54 4.21
CA LYS A 12 -5.11 10.55 5.20
C LYS A 12 -5.09 9.18 4.54
N PHE A 13 -4.17 8.35 4.91
CA PHE A 13 -4.04 7.01 4.33
C PHE A 13 -5.09 6.02 4.84
N ASN A 14 -5.59 6.21 6.07
CA ASN A 14 -6.55 5.31 6.73
C ASN A 14 -6.12 3.84 6.74
N TYR A 15 -4.83 3.57 6.95
CA TYR A 15 -4.33 2.19 7.04
C TYR A 15 -5.07 1.40 8.11
N LEU A 16 -5.22 0.10 7.86
CA LEU A 16 -5.87 -0.85 8.76
C LEU A 16 -7.32 -0.48 9.11
N SER A 17 -7.98 0.30 8.25
CA SER A 17 -9.38 0.69 8.47
C SER A 17 -10.38 -0.39 8.04
N HIS A 18 -10.00 -1.28 7.12
CA HIS A 18 -10.83 -2.41 6.73
C HIS A 18 -10.63 -3.59 7.71
N PRO A 19 -11.70 -4.31 8.09
CA PRO A 19 -11.59 -5.42 9.05
C PRO A 19 -10.67 -6.55 8.59
N ASP A 20 -10.45 -6.72 7.29
CA ASP A 20 -9.56 -7.75 6.74
C ASP A 20 -8.09 -7.33 6.68
N ASP A 21 -7.78 -6.03 6.78
CA ASP A 21 -6.40 -5.53 6.64
C ASP A 21 -5.45 -6.18 7.66
N LEU A 22 -5.80 -6.12 8.93
CA LEU A 22 -4.96 -6.64 10.00
C LEU A 22 -4.75 -8.16 9.94
N PRO A 23 -5.79 -8.99 9.70
CA PRO A 23 -5.64 -10.42 9.43
C PRO A 23 -4.75 -10.74 8.23
N GLU A 24 -4.85 -9.99 7.14
CA GLU A 24 -4.01 -10.20 5.95
C GLU A 24 -2.54 -9.84 6.22
N PHE A 25 -2.28 -8.72 6.88
CA PHE A 25 -0.93 -8.37 7.32
C PHE A 25 -0.31 -9.44 8.23
N ARG A 26 -1.08 -9.98 9.15
CA ARG A 26 -0.62 -11.08 10.04
C ARG A 26 -0.22 -12.32 9.24
N LYS A 27 -1.06 -12.74 8.28
CA LYS A 27 -0.74 -13.86 7.38
C LYS A 27 0.54 -13.58 6.58
N THR A 28 0.69 -12.37 6.05
CA THR A 28 1.86 -11.97 5.27
C THR A 28 3.13 -12.02 6.12
N LEU A 29 3.08 -11.55 7.35
CA LEU A 29 4.20 -11.62 8.28
C LEU A 29 4.63 -13.06 8.56
N LEU A 30 3.67 -13.95 8.86
CA LEU A 30 3.94 -15.37 9.11
C LEU A 30 4.51 -16.06 7.87
N LEU A 31 3.91 -15.84 6.70
CA LEU A 31 4.40 -16.39 5.44
C LEU A 31 5.82 -15.91 5.10
N SER A 32 6.13 -14.65 5.38
CA SER A 32 7.48 -14.12 5.17
C SER A 32 8.50 -14.84 6.05
N ARG A 33 8.16 -15.16 7.29
CA ARG A 33 9.01 -15.94 8.20
C ARG A 33 9.21 -17.37 7.69
N GLU A 34 8.15 -18.02 7.21
CA GLU A 34 8.24 -19.36 6.62
C GLU A 34 9.19 -19.37 5.41
N ILE A 35 9.04 -18.43 4.49
CA ILE A 35 9.91 -18.30 3.30
C ILE A 35 11.37 -18.08 3.71
N LEU A 36 11.63 -17.18 4.66
CA LEU A 36 12.98 -16.88 5.11
C LEU A 36 13.62 -18.02 5.93
N ALA A 37 12.82 -18.91 6.51
CA ALA A 37 13.30 -20.10 7.23
C ALA A 37 13.69 -21.26 6.32
N GLU A 38 13.35 -21.20 5.03
CA GLU A 38 13.68 -22.24 4.06
C GLU A 38 15.21 -22.42 3.91
N GLU A 39 15.65 -23.66 3.66
CA GLU A 39 17.07 -24.01 3.55
C GLU A 39 17.77 -23.19 2.45
N ALA A 40 17.10 -22.93 1.34
CA ALA A 40 17.61 -22.11 0.24
C ALA A 40 17.93 -20.67 0.64
N MET A 41 17.26 -20.14 1.65
CA MET A 41 17.47 -18.78 2.16
C MET A 41 18.59 -18.70 3.22
N ARG A 42 19.01 -19.83 3.79
CA ARG A 42 19.99 -19.90 4.86
C ARG A 42 21.32 -19.15 4.60
N PRO A 43 21.89 -19.14 3.38
CA PRO A 43 23.09 -18.35 3.10
C PRO A 43 22.91 -16.84 3.13
N PHE A 44 21.65 -16.36 3.01
CA PHE A 44 21.28 -14.95 2.87
C PHE A 44 20.58 -14.40 4.11
N TYR A 45 20.08 -15.27 5.00
CA TYR A 45 19.31 -14.91 6.18
C TYR A 45 20.10 -15.18 7.45
N HIS A 46 20.27 -14.18 8.27
CA HIS A 46 21.00 -14.28 9.52
C HIS A 46 20.08 -14.28 10.73
N TYR A 47 19.25 -13.22 10.84
CA TYR A 47 18.27 -13.09 11.91
C TYR A 47 17.21 -12.04 11.51
N GLU A 48 16.08 -12.13 12.17
CA GLU A 48 15.00 -11.17 12.02
C GLU A 48 15.32 -9.92 12.87
N ILE A 49 15.37 -8.74 12.21
CA ILE A 49 15.62 -7.46 12.87
C ILE A 49 14.34 -6.92 13.48
N GLN A 50 13.26 -6.92 12.70
CA GLN A 50 11.94 -6.49 13.10
C GLN A 50 10.90 -7.45 12.51
N PRO A 51 9.95 -7.80 13.34
CA PRO A 51 9.75 -7.48 14.75
C PRO A 51 10.73 -8.13 15.73
N GLY A 52 11.54 -9.07 15.26
CA GLY A 52 12.48 -9.83 16.06
C GLY A 52 11.89 -11.11 16.65
N SER A 53 12.76 -12.09 16.93
CA SER A 53 12.39 -13.41 17.44
C SER A 53 12.02 -13.46 18.92
N ASN A 54 11.76 -12.32 19.55
CA ASN A 54 11.43 -12.28 20.97
C ASN A 54 9.97 -12.68 21.22
N ALA A 55 9.75 -13.49 22.26
CA ALA A 55 8.45 -14.03 22.67
C ALA A 55 7.31 -12.99 22.82
N ALA A 56 7.64 -11.72 22.94
CA ALA A 56 6.64 -10.64 22.96
C ALA A 56 5.87 -10.49 21.63
N MET A 57 6.45 -10.95 20.53
CA MET A 57 5.83 -10.87 19.20
C MET A 57 4.96 -12.07 18.86
N ASP A 58 5.29 -13.23 19.38
CA ASP A 58 4.39 -14.39 19.29
C ASP A 58 3.13 -14.15 20.14
N ALA A 59 3.20 -13.18 21.06
CA ALA A 59 2.09 -12.79 21.91
C ALA A 59 1.14 -11.77 21.27
N ASP A 60 1.65 -10.80 20.48
CA ASP A 60 0.80 -9.79 19.85
C ASP A 60 1.41 -9.20 18.54
N PRO A 61 1.32 -9.92 17.42
CA PRO A 61 1.76 -9.41 16.13
C PRO A 61 0.96 -8.20 15.66
N ASP A 62 -0.26 -8.02 16.17
CA ASP A 62 -1.16 -6.94 15.77
C ASP A 62 -0.65 -5.60 16.26
N ALA A 63 -0.16 -5.52 17.48
CA ALA A 63 0.42 -4.30 18.02
C ALA A 63 1.65 -3.85 17.21
N PHE A 64 2.47 -4.80 16.76
CA PHE A 64 3.59 -4.50 15.86
C PHE A 64 3.08 -3.96 14.52
N ILE A 65 2.15 -4.67 13.87
CA ILE A 65 1.58 -4.26 12.59
C ILE A 65 0.98 -2.86 12.69
N GLN A 66 0.16 -2.60 13.70
CA GLN A 66 -0.48 -1.30 13.91
C GLN A 66 0.52 -0.15 14.10
N ASN A 67 1.65 -0.41 14.75
CA ASN A 67 2.65 0.61 15.03
C ASN A 67 3.66 0.81 13.89
N GLN A 68 3.85 -0.19 13.01
CA GLN A 68 4.90 -0.20 12.00
C GLN A 68 4.38 -0.24 10.56
N ALA A 69 3.04 -0.35 10.36
CA ALA A 69 2.48 -0.35 9.02
C ALA A 69 2.78 0.97 8.29
N GLU A 70 3.47 0.87 7.18
CA GLU A 70 3.85 1.99 6.33
C GLU A 70 3.40 1.75 4.88
N PRO A 71 3.21 2.81 4.09
CA PRO A 71 2.91 2.67 2.66
C PRO A 71 4.13 2.12 1.91
N ALA A 72 3.87 1.29 0.92
CA ALA A 72 4.89 0.94 -0.07
C ALA A 72 5.14 2.07 -1.10
N TYR A 73 4.58 3.26 -0.87
CA TYR A 73 4.68 4.45 -1.71
C TYR A 73 4.14 4.26 -3.15
N HIS A 74 3.22 3.33 -3.33
CA HIS A 74 2.54 3.05 -4.59
C HIS A 74 1.02 3.25 -4.48
N PRO A 75 0.53 4.50 -4.27
CA PRO A 75 -0.90 4.75 -4.20
C PRO A 75 -1.55 4.44 -5.54
N CYS A 76 -2.56 3.55 -5.53
CA CYS A 76 -3.32 3.14 -6.70
C CYS A 76 -4.74 3.71 -6.66
N GLY A 77 -5.40 3.77 -7.83
CA GLY A 77 -6.82 4.09 -7.95
C GLY A 77 -7.19 5.57 -8.00
N THR A 78 -6.31 6.51 -7.68
CA THR A 78 -6.62 7.94 -7.67
C THR A 78 -6.90 8.50 -9.07
N PHE A 79 -6.19 8.01 -10.09
CA PHE A 79 -6.41 8.31 -11.50
C PHE A 79 -6.90 7.09 -12.27
N ARG A 80 -7.86 6.36 -11.69
CA ARG A 80 -8.37 5.11 -12.26
C ARG A 80 -8.63 5.23 -13.76
N MET A 81 -8.01 4.33 -14.53
CA MET A 81 -8.22 4.21 -15.96
C MET A 81 -9.54 3.49 -16.24
N GLY A 82 -10.26 3.95 -17.25
CA GLY A 82 -11.50 3.30 -17.66
C GLY A 82 -12.13 3.90 -18.90
N ALA A 83 -13.28 3.36 -19.27
CA ALA A 83 -14.09 3.90 -20.35
C ALA A 83 -14.67 5.25 -19.96
N GLU A 84 -14.85 6.15 -20.92
CA GLU A 84 -15.34 7.53 -20.67
C GLU A 84 -16.75 7.58 -20.04
N ASN A 85 -17.54 6.53 -20.21
CA ASN A 85 -18.85 6.40 -19.58
C ASN A 85 -18.81 5.78 -18.17
N ASN A 86 -17.66 5.38 -17.67
CA ASN A 86 -17.51 4.88 -16.31
C ASN A 86 -17.37 6.06 -15.34
N PRO A 87 -18.32 6.25 -14.40
CA PRO A 87 -18.31 7.41 -13.48
C PRO A 87 -17.12 7.40 -12.50
N LEU A 88 -16.42 6.26 -12.35
CA LEU A 88 -15.24 6.12 -11.52
C LEU A 88 -13.93 6.32 -12.28
N ALA A 89 -13.98 6.40 -13.62
CA ALA A 89 -12.79 6.64 -14.43
C ALA A 89 -12.39 8.12 -14.41
N VAL A 90 -11.11 8.36 -14.25
CA VAL A 90 -10.51 9.70 -14.29
C VAL A 90 -9.71 9.89 -15.56
N VAL A 91 -9.06 8.82 -16.06
CA VAL A 91 -8.30 8.84 -17.31
C VAL A 91 -8.81 7.79 -18.29
N SER A 92 -8.73 8.12 -19.58
CA SER A 92 -9.01 7.18 -20.67
C SER A 92 -7.86 6.18 -20.83
N ARG A 93 -8.06 5.17 -21.68
CA ARG A 93 -7.02 4.19 -22.05
C ARG A 93 -5.74 4.82 -22.62
N ASP A 94 -5.82 6.05 -23.13
CA ASP A 94 -4.69 6.80 -23.68
C ASP A 94 -4.05 7.70 -22.61
N CYS A 95 -4.33 7.46 -21.34
CA CYS A 95 -3.85 8.23 -20.17
C CYS A 95 -4.30 9.70 -20.17
N ARG A 96 -5.24 10.09 -21.01
CA ARG A 96 -5.80 11.44 -21.07
C ARG A 96 -6.86 11.61 -19.98
N VAL A 97 -6.79 12.70 -19.26
CA VAL A 97 -7.84 13.03 -18.26
C VAL A 97 -9.15 13.26 -19.00
N ILE A 98 -10.18 12.51 -18.61
CA ILE A 98 -11.52 12.58 -19.22
C ILE A 98 -12.05 14.01 -19.13
N SER A 99 -12.75 14.46 -20.16
CA SER A 99 -13.27 15.82 -20.31
C SER A 99 -12.20 16.91 -20.48
N THR A 100 -10.96 16.56 -20.78
CA THR A 100 -9.89 17.51 -21.13
C THR A 100 -9.32 17.21 -22.53
N THR A 101 -8.63 18.18 -23.14
CA THR A 101 -8.02 18.01 -24.46
C THR A 101 -6.53 17.73 -24.42
N ASN A 102 -5.80 18.33 -23.49
CA ASN A 102 -4.32 18.31 -23.49
C ASN A 102 -3.72 17.96 -22.10
N LEU A 103 -4.48 17.28 -21.25
CA LEU A 103 -3.99 16.85 -19.94
C LEU A 103 -3.86 15.34 -19.88
N PHE A 104 -2.66 14.87 -19.59
CA PHE A 104 -2.33 13.45 -19.47
C PHE A 104 -1.72 13.15 -18.10
N CYS A 105 -2.06 12.00 -17.55
CA CYS A 105 -1.45 11.48 -16.33
C CYS A 105 -0.91 10.07 -16.61
N ALA A 106 0.30 9.79 -16.13
CA ALA A 106 0.95 8.49 -16.33
C ALA A 106 1.76 8.12 -15.07
N ASN A 107 1.17 7.32 -14.20
CA ASN A 107 1.83 6.77 -13.02
C ASN A 107 1.06 5.54 -12.49
N SER A 108 1.49 4.94 -11.37
CA SER A 108 0.85 3.75 -10.78
C SER A 108 -0.59 3.97 -10.29
N SER A 109 -1.07 5.21 -10.21
CA SER A 109 -2.43 5.50 -9.73
C SER A 109 -3.56 5.19 -10.73
N PHE A 110 -3.22 4.66 -11.91
CA PHE A 110 -4.19 4.14 -12.89
C PHE A 110 -4.92 2.88 -12.44
N PHE A 111 -4.23 2.04 -11.68
CA PHE A 111 -4.68 0.72 -11.25
C PHE A 111 -5.59 0.77 -10.05
#